data_544f26b68aecf70f9b6e355805962fd8
#
_entry.id   544f26b68aecf70f9b6e355805962fd8
#
_cell.length_a   1.000
_cell.length_b   1.000
_cell.length_c   1.000
_cell.angle_alpha   90.00
_cell.angle_beta   90.00
_cell.angle_gamma   90.00
#
_symmetry.space_group_name_H-M   'P 1'
#
loop_
_entity.id
_entity.type
_entity.pdbx_description
1 polymer ?
#
loop_
_entity_poly.entity_id
_entity_poly.type
_entity_poly.pdbx_seq_one_letter_code
_entity_poly.pdbx_strand_id
1 'polypeptide(L)' 'MTYEEVYDTIAATDTKECNVVITTKESGKQYKQNLYISSANRIKIRGYNNRMVAGYNVTPSMTEKWESIRVVKRRTKKL' A
#
# COMPACT_ATOMS: atom_id res chain seq x y z
N MET A 1 -10.42 3.77 5.29
CA MET A 1 -9.21 4.24 5.98
C MET A 1 -8.91 5.68 5.59
N THR A 2 -8.32 6.43 6.47
CA THR A 2 -7.85 7.75 6.11
C THR A 2 -6.52 7.64 5.36
N TYR A 3 -6.22 8.67 4.60
CA TYR A 3 -4.96 8.74 3.89
C TYR A 3 -3.79 8.63 4.87
N GLU A 4 -3.92 9.30 6.03
CA GLU A 4 -2.86 9.30 7.03
C GLU A 4 -2.64 7.93 7.64
N GLU A 5 -3.71 7.18 7.86
CA GLU A 5 -3.57 5.82 8.38
C GLU A 5 -2.78 4.94 7.41
N VAL A 6 -3.06 5.09 6.12
CA VAL A 6 -2.34 4.34 5.10
C VAL A 6 -0.89 4.78 5.05
N TYR A 7 -0.68 6.10 5.08
CA TYR A 7 0.67 6.66 5.05
C TYR A 7 1.51 6.12 6.20
N ASP A 8 0.96 6.16 7.41
CA ASP A 8 1.69 5.72 8.59
C ASP A 8 2.03 4.23 8.52
N THR A 9 1.13 3.44 7.98
CA THR A 9 1.38 2.01 7.83
C THR A 9 2.58 1.76 6.92
N ILE A 10 2.64 2.48 5.81
CA ILE A 10 3.73 2.30 4.86
C ILE A 10 5.03 2.89 5.39
N ALA A 11 4.93 4.05 6.05
CA ALA A 11 6.11 4.72 6.58
C ALA A 11 6.79 3.90 7.68
N ALA A 12 6.04 3.01 8.31
CA ALA A 12 6.59 2.14 9.35
C ALA A 12 7.43 0.99 8.77
N THR A 13 7.37 0.78 7.46
CA THR A 13 8.21 -0.26 6.86
C THR A 13 9.60 0.32 6.59
N ASP A 14 10.59 -0.56 6.58
CA ASP A 14 11.99 -0.15 6.46
C ASP A 14 12.27 0.67 5.20
N THR A 15 11.67 0.27 4.10
CA THR A 15 11.95 0.88 2.81
C THR A 15 10.87 1.85 2.37
N LYS A 16 9.86 2.06 3.22
CA LYS A 16 8.70 2.87 2.88
C LYS A 16 8.05 2.37 1.60
N GLU A 17 8.04 1.07 1.46
CA GLU A 17 7.44 0.37 0.32
C GLU A 17 7.04 -1.00 0.80
N CYS A 18 5.84 -1.46 0.44
CA CYS A 18 5.40 -2.78 0.83
C CYS A 18 4.29 -3.26 -0.08
N ASN A 19 4.23 -4.57 -0.21
CA ASN A 19 3.07 -5.19 -0.84
C ASN A 19 1.96 -5.28 0.21
N VAL A 20 0.75 -5.02 -0.22
CA VAL A 20 -0.40 -5.03 0.70
C VAL A 20 -1.57 -5.78 0.07
N VAL A 21 -2.46 -6.24 0.93
CA VAL A 21 -3.77 -6.71 0.52
C VAL A 21 -4.76 -5.66 1.00
N ILE A 22 -5.46 -5.06 0.05
CA ILE A 22 -6.44 -4.01 0.33
C ILE A 22 -7.83 -4.65 0.32
N THR A 23 -8.58 -4.43 1.39
CA THR A 23 -9.96 -4.88 1.48
C THR A 23 -10.86 -3.68 1.33
N THR A 24 -11.81 -3.74 0.40
CA THR A 24 -12.72 -2.62 0.16
C THR A 24 -13.94 -2.73 1.07
N LYS A 25 -14.48 -1.57 1.44
CA LYS A 25 -15.64 -1.51 2.34
C LYS A 25 -16.90 -2.06 1.70
N GLU A 26 -17.11 -1.71 0.45
CA GLU A 26 -18.39 -1.96 -0.19
C GLU A 26 -18.65 -3.44 -0.42
N SER A 27 -17.68 -4.11 -1.00
CA SER A 27 -17.89 -5.51 -1.41
C SER A 27 -17.05 -6.50 -0.62
N GLY A 28 -16.15 -6.00 0.21
CA GLY A 28 -15.20 -6.88 0.90
C GLY A 28 -14.19 -7.51 -0.02
N LYS A 29 -14.13 -7.06 -1.25
CA LYS A 29 -13.15 -7.60 -2.20
C LYS A 29 -11.75 -7.26 -1.76
N GLN A 30 -10.83 -8.14 -2.09
CA GLN A 30 -9.42 -7.96 -1.76
C GLN A 30 -8.61 -7.79 -3.01
N TYR A 31 -7.70 -6.83 -2.97
CA TYR A 31 -6.80 -6.55 -4.08
C TYR A 31 -5.38 -6.58 -3.58
N LYS A 32 -4.49 -7.15 -4.37
CA LYS A 32 -3.06 -7.15 -4.06
C LYS A 32 -2.41 -6.02 -4.83
N GLN A 33 -1.72 -5.16 -4.10
CA GLN A 33 -1.07 -3.99 -4.71
C GLN A 33 0.25 -3.73 -3.99
N ASN A 34 1.06 -2.89 -4.62
CA ASN A 34 2.28 -2.41 -3.98
C ASN A 34 2.10 -0.92 -3.71
N LEU A 35 2.35 -0.54 -2.47
CA LEU A 35 2.25 0.87 -2.05
C LEU A 35 3.63 1.36 -1.65
N TYR A 36 3.93 2.59 -2.00
CA TYR A 36 5.19 3.19 -1.59
C TYR A 36 5.01 4.69 -1.40
N ILE A 37 5.96 5.27 -0.67
CA ILE A 37 5.96 6.71 -0.43
C ILE A 37 7.03 7.30 -1.34
N SER A 38 6.63 8.23 -2.20
CA SER A 38 7.55 8.84 -3.14
C SER A 38 8.43 9.87 -2.45
N SER A 39 9.42 10.37 -3.18
CA SER A 39 10.30 11.42 -2.65
C SER A 39 9.54 12.70 -2.32
N ALA A 40 8.35 12.87 -2.88
CA ALA A 40 7.49 14.00 -2.57
C ALA A 40 6.57 13.73 -1.38
N ASN A 41 6.81 12.65 -0.65
CA ASN A 41 6.01 12.27 0.52
C ASN A 41 4.56 11.95 0.17
N ARG A 42 4.35 11.39 -1.00
CA ARG A 42 3.02 10.99 -1.44
C ARG A 42 2.93 9.49 -1.54
N ILE A 43 1.76 8.97 -1.17
CA ILE A 43 1.52 7.54 -1.35
C ILE A 43 1.25 7.27 -2.82
N LYS A 44 1.93 6.26 -3.34
CA LYS A 44 1.72 5.81 -4.71
C LYS A 44 1.38 4.34 -4.72
N ILE A 45 0.59 3.94 -5.71
CA ILE A 45 0.13 2.56 -5.85
C ILE A 45 0.52 2.03 -7.22
N ARG A 46 0.96 0.78 -7.24
CA ARG A 46 1.36 0.11 -8.47
C ARG A 46 1.08 -1.37 -8.32
N GLY A 47 1.31 -2.11 -9.39
CA GLY A 47 1.03 -3.54 -9.38
C GLY A 47 1.80 -4.29 -8.31
N TYR A 48 1.21 -5.37 -7.85
CA TYR A 48 1.79 -6.18 -6.79
C TYR A 48 3.18 -6.65 -7.21
N ASN A 49 4.14 -6.49 -6.31
CA ASN A 49 5.52 -6.91 -6.56
C ASN A 49 6.20 -6.18 -7.73
N ASN A 50 5.58 -5.14 -8.26
CA ASN A 50 6.09 -4.48 -9.45
C ASN A 50 6.81 -3.19 -9.08
N ARG A 51 8.03 -3.34 -8.56
CA ARG A 51 8.81 -2.22 -8.04
C ARG A 51 9.51 -1.41 -9.11
N MET A 52 9.50 -1.90 -10.33
CA MET A 52 10.26 -1.26 -11.42
C MET A 52 9.48 -0.18 -12.14
N VAL A 53 8.17 -0.10 -11.91
CA VAL A 53 7.36 0.89 -12.61
C VAL A 53 6.96 2.00 -11.66
N ALA A 54 6.70 3.17 -12.22
CA ALA A 54 6.19 4.29 -11.45
C ALA A 54 4.71 4.04 -11.13
N GLY A 55 4.32 4.39 -9.91
CA GLY A 55 2.95 4.21 -9.49
C GLY A 55 2.10 5.43 -9.76
N TYR A 56 0.81 5.27 -9.49
CA TYR A 56 -0.15 6.37 -9.55
C TYR A 56 -0.35 6.95 -8.17
N ASN A 57 -0.69 8.24 -8.09
CA ASN A 57 -0.96 8.86 -6.81
C ASN A 57 -2.20 8.25 -6.18
N VAL A 58 -2.11 7.95 -4.89
CA VAL A 58 -3.25 7.55 -4.09
C VAL A 58 -3.89 8.82 -3.53
N THR A 59 -5.19 8.91 -3.62
CA THR A 59 -5.93 10.08 -3.13
C THR A 59 -6.70 9.72 -1.88
N PRO A 60 -7.07 10.70 -1.06
CA PRO A 60 -7.91 10.42 0.12
C PRO A 60 -9.24 9.77 -0.24
N SER A 61 -9.83 10.12 -1.39
CA SER A 61 -11.08 9.48 -1.80
C SER A 61 -10.89 8.01 -2.11
N MET A 62 -9.70 7.62 -2.55
CA MET A 62 -9.40 6.21 -2.76
C MET A 62 -9.31 5.47 -1.44
N THR A 63 -8.58 6.03 -0.48
CA THR A 63 -8.40 5.36 0.80
C THR A 63 -9.70 5.26 1.59
N GLU A 64 -10.61 6.20 1.40
CA GLU A 64 -11.92 6.14 2.04
C GLU A 64 -12.68 4.87 1.71
N LYS A 65 -12.44 4.34 0.52
CA LYS A 65 -13.14 3.13 0.08
C LYS A 65 -12.49 1.87 0.63
N TRP A 66 -11.37 1.99 1.30
CA TRP A 66 -10.64 0.84 1.84
C TRP A 66 -11.05 0.60 3.28
N GLU A 67 -11.47 -0.62 3.56
CA GLU A 67 -11.77 -1.04 4.92
C GLU A 67 -10.49 -1.21 5.71
N SER A 68 -9.51 -1.87 5.09
CA SER A 68 -8.24 -2.14 5.75
C SER A 68 -7.18 -2.47 4.71
N ILE A 69 -5.93 -2.35 5.15
CA ILE A 69 -4.82 -2.86 4.36
C ILE A 69 -4.01 -3.78 5.27
N ARG A 70 -3.49 -4.85 4.68
CA ARG A 70 -2.65 -5.78 5.40
C ARG A 70 -1.31 -5.85 4.68
N VAL A 71 -0.26 -5.54 5.40
CA VAL A 71 1.10 -5.59 4.84
C VAL A 71 1.48 -7.05 4.66
N VAL A 72 1.90 -7.39 3.46
CA VAL A 72 2.39 -8.73 3.16
C VAL A 72 3.86 -8.74 3.48
N LYS A 73 4.22 -9.41 4.54
CA LYS A 73 5.61 -9.47 4.96
C LYS A 73 6.37 -10.40 4.06
N ARG A 74 7.49 -9.90 3.58
CA ARG A 74 8.35 -10.70 2.77
C ARG A 74 9.02 -11.74 3.64
N ARG A 75 8.95 -12.97 3.22
CA ARG A 75 9.61 -14.02 3.94
C ARG A 75 11.10 -13.89 3.73
N THR A 76 11.82 -13.71 4.82
CA THR A 76 13.27 -13.63 4.75
C THR A 76 13.82 -15.05 4.70
N LYS A 77 14.63 -15.30 3.70
CA LYS A 77 15.23 -16.60 3.59
C LYS A 77 16.30 -16.76 4.66
N LYS A 78 16.16 -17.81 5.40
CA LYS A 78 17.20 -18.15 6.37
C LYS A 78 18.21 -19.06 5.72
N LEU A 79 19.41 -18.72 5.88
CA LEU A 79 20.48 -19.52 5.29
C LEU A 79 21.23 -20.29 6.34
#